data_02bb879a83c70170fb9567cf96db2e6d
#
_entry.id   02bb879a83c70170fb9567cf96db2e6d
#
_cell.length_a   1.000
_cell.length_b   1.000
_cell.length_c   1.000
_cell.angle_alpha   90.00
_cell.angle_beta   90.00
_cell.angle_gamma   90.00
#
_symmetry.space_group_name_H-M   'P 1'
#
loop_
_entity.id
_entity.type
_entity.pdbx_description
1 polymer ?
#
loop_
_entity_poly.entity_id
_entity_poly.type
_entity_poly.pdbx_seq_one_letter_code
_entity_poly.pdbx_strand_id
1 'polypeptide(L)'
;ALCVSSHYKNSPNDLQMMSDAPAHHLFCLLPPVTSKHLKKSQIPPVLCFIQVCLEGQICKDSIMASLSRGQRASGDLIPWTISQQFQDSHFAELSGVRIVRIATDPNHQKMGYGTRALQLLEDYYRGLYNVNLIDQRSITNDESEENQIKKLDEPLLLDLKERKAEKLDYLGVSFGLTSELLRFWKKSGFIPVYLRQTPNELTGEHSCIMLKQLHVENITNDWLQQFWIDFRRRFISLLSYEFSKFSTTFALNILQNVLVDSTTTNTDRLNKDELLIHISVYDIKRLELYSQNLVDYHLIVDLLPTIAKLYFNNRFDPSFHLSHVQNAILLGIGLQHKNVDAIAEEFKLPGTQILGLFSRTIKKMTNYFRSLNEKEIEKSMQIDNDVGQSSLNPLPQSLDEELVEAEKLVNQDERKRKKQLVKDLSQFAIKGNHFYSLTLDIYHFYYFKQETKMIGIVH
;
A
#
# COMPACT_ATOMS: atom_id res chain seq x y z
N ALA A 1 -35.09 -0.33 -6.22
CA ALA A 1 -34.80 -1.77 -6.08
C ALA A 1 -33.30 -2.04 -5.97
N LEU A 2 -32.47 -1.54 -6.90
CA LEU A 2 -31.01 -1.69 -6.84
C LEU A 2 -30.40 -1.06 -5.57
N CYS A 3 -30.88 0.09 -5.16
CA CYS A 3 -30.40 0.80 -3.98
C CYS A 3 -30.65 -0.03 -2.70
N VAL A 4 -31.84 -0.63 -2.57
CA VAL A 4 -32.22 -1.44 -1.41
C VAL A 4 -31.50 -2.78 -1.39
N SER A 5 -31.35 -3.44 -2.54
CA SER A 5 -30.72 -4.77 -2.62
C SER A 5 -29.22 -4.76 -2.37
N SER A 6 -28.57 -3.61 -2.51
CA SER A 6 -27.09 -3.48 -2.45
C SER A 6 -26.56 -3.02 -1.09
N HIS A 7 -27.40 -2.69 -0.12
CA HIS A 7 -26.97 -2.14 1.15
C HIS A 7 -27.55 -2.89 2.34
N TYR A 8 -26.70 -3.28 3.30
CA TYR A 8 -27.07 -4.06 4.49
C TYR A 8 -27.96 -3.29 5.48
N LYS A 9 -27.92 -1.97 5.46
CA LYS A 9 -28.69 -1.10 6.34
C LYS A 9 -29.58 -0.19 5.50
N ASN A 10 -30.85 -0.53 5.41
CA ASN A 10 -31.86 0.26 4.74
C ASN A 10 -32.87 0.77 5.76
N SER A 11 -33.24 2.02 5.63
CA SER A 11 -34.28 2.69 6.41
C SER A 11 -35.42 3.12 5.48
N PRO A 12 -36.69 3.10 5.92
CA PRO A 12 -37.77 3.70 5.15
C PRO A 12 -37.52 5.16 4.73
N ASN A 13 -36.80 5.89 5.57
CA ASN A 13 -36.41 7.28 5.30
C ASN A 13 -35.37 7.45 4.21
N ASP A 14 -34.66 6.36 3.80
CA ASP A 14 -33.65 6.45 2.75
C ASP A 14 -34.25 6.86 1.41
N LEU A 15 -35.48 6.41 1.12
CA LEU A 15 -36.17 6.81 -0.11
C LEU A 15 -36.56 8.30 -0.06
N GLN A 16 -37.01 8.77 1.07
CA GLN A 16 -37.34 10.18 1.27
C GLN A 16 -36.07 11.05 1.19
N MET A 17 -34.99 10.64 1.82
CA MET A 17 -33.72 11.36 1.70
C MET A 17 -33.21 11.42 0.26
N MET A 18 -33.42 10.38 -0.54
CA MET A 18 -33.04 10.40 -1.95
C MET A 18 -33.89 11.38 -2.78
N SER A 19 -35.15 11.58 -2.42
CA SER A 19 -36.04 12.46 -3.17
C SER A 19 -35.94 13.92 -2.74
N ASP A 20 -35.73 14.19 -1.45
CA ASP A 20 -35.94 15.50 -0.87
C ASP A 20 -34.66 16.24 -0.47
N ALA A 21 -33.54 15.54 -0.38
CA ALA A 21 -32.28 16.13 0.06
C ALA A 21 -31.54 16.84 -1.09
N PRO A 22 -31.42 18.19 -1.06
CA PRO A 22 -30.89 18.97 -2.19
C PRO A 22 -29.42 18.72 -2.50
N ALA A 23 -28.65 18.22 -1.52
CA ALA A 23 -27.25 17.88 -1.69
C ALA A 23 -27.02 16.48 -2.30
N HIS A 24 -28.09 15.68 -2.48
CA HIS A 24 -28.00 14.35 -3.03
C HIS A 24 -28.31 14.34 -4.53
N HIS A 25 -27.45 13.71 -5.30
CA HIS A 25 -27.64 13.51 -6.73
C HIS A 25 -27.65 12.02 -7.06
N LEU A 26 -28.51 11.63 -7.99
CA LEU A 26 -28.69 10.24 -8.42
C LEU A 26 -28.26 10.12 -9.89
N PHE A 27 -27.36 9.18 -10.15
CA PHE A 27 -26.85 8.88 -11.49
C PHE A 27 -27.22 7.45 -11.87
N CYS A 28 -27.70 7.26 -13.09
CA CYS A 28 -28.06 5.96 -13.64
C CYS A 28 -27.30 5.68 -14.93
N LEU A 29 -26.66 4.52 -15.00
CA LEU A 29 -26.10 4.01 -16.24
C LEU A 29 -27.14 3.14 -16.93
N LEU A 30 -27.54 3.55 -18.13
CA LEU A 30 -28.50 2.84 -18.95
C LEU A 30 -27.81 2.19 -20.15
N PRO A 31 -28.37 1.09 -20.71
CA PRO A 31 -27.92 0.57 -21.99
C PRO A 31 -28.28 1.54 -23.11
N PRO A 32 -27.62 1.44 -24.30
CA PRO A 32 -27.98 2.26 -25.44
C PRO A 32 -29.46 2.06 -25.80
N VAL A 33 -30.17 3.19 -25.93
CA VAL A 33 -31.59 3.16 -26.31
C VAL A 33 -31.70 2.88 -27.81
N THR A 34 -32.15 1.68 -28.16
CA THR A 34 -32.44 1.32 -29.54
C THR A 34 -33.89 1.64 -29.90
N SER A 35 -34.13 1.88 -31.17
CA SER A 35 -35.50 2.14 -31.71
C SER A 35 -36.55 1.07 -31.39
N LYS A 36 -36.07 -0.13 -31.01
CA LYS A 36 -36.95 -1.24 -30.51
C LYS A 36 -37.50 -0.96 -29.11
N HIS A 37 -36.76 -0.27 -28.24
CA HIS A 37 -37.21 0.11 -26.90
C HIS A 37 -38.25 1.25 -26.96
N LEU A 38 -38.06 2.21 -27.84
CA LEU A 38 -39.02 3.32 -28.05
C LEU A 38 -40.40 2.84 -28.49
N LYS A 39 -40.47 1.77 -29.29
CA LYS A 39 -41.75 1.21 -29.76
C LYS A 39 -42.53 0.44 -28.70
N LYS A 40 -41.89 0.04 -27.57
CA LYS A 40 -42.55 -0.75 -26.50
C LYS A 40 -42.93 0.04 -25.27
N SER A 41 -42.69 1.34 -25.20
CA SER A 41 -42.88 2.18 -24.00
C SER A 41 -42.27 1.55 -22.74
N GLN A 42 -41.19 0.79 -22.86
CA GLN A 42 -40.52 0.15 -21.75
C GLN A 42 -39.36 1.02 -21.31
N ILE A 43 -39.29 1.31 -20.02
CA ILE A 43 -38.14 1.94 -19.40
C ILE A 43 -36.92 1.00 -19.55
N PRO A 44 -35.77 1.45 -20.09
CA PRO A 44 -34.58 0.61 -20.20
C PRO A 44 -34.13 0.16 -18.80
N PRO A 45 -33.59 -1.06 -18.66
CA PRO A 45 -33.11 -1.54 -17.37
C PRO A 45 -31.93 -0.71 -16.90
N VAL A 46 -31.92 -0.36 -15.61
CA VAL A 46 -30.78 0.35 -15.01
C VAL A 46 -29.64 -0.63 -14.77
N LEU A 47 -28.51 -0.44 -15.45
CA LEU A 47 -27.33 -1.30 -15.33
C LEU A 47 -26.52 -1.00 -14.08
N CYS A 48 -26.34 0.29 -13.76
CA CYS A 48 -25.66 0.74 -12.56
C CYS A 48 -26.32 2.01 -12.04
N PHE A 49 -26.38 2.14 -10.73
CA PHE A 49 -26.91 3.28 -10.01
C PHE A 49 -25.86 3.82 -9.06
N ILE A 50 -25.66 5.14 -9.02
CA ILE A 50 -24.80 5.83 -8.08
C ILE A 50 -25.59 6.94 -7.39
N GLN A 51 -25.56 6.92 -6.05
CA GLN A 51 -26.02 8.03 -5.22
C GLN A 51 -24.81 8.76 -4.66
N VAL A 52 -24.79 10.06 -4.83
CA VAL A 52 -23.74 10.93 -4.28
C VAL A 52 -24.34 12.00 -3.39
N CYS A 53 -23.53 12.52 -2.47
CA CYS A 53 -23.87 13.66 -1.61
C CYS A 53 -22.75 14.69 -1.71
N LEU A 54 -23.09 15.92 -1.99
CA LEU A 54 -22.16 17.04 -1.94
C LEU A 54 -21.76 17.31 -0.49
N GLU A 55 -20.46 17.46 -0.23
CA GLU A 55 -19.90 17.69 1.11
C GLU A 55 -18.77 18.72 1.03
N GLY A 56 -18.50 19.40 2.13
CA GLY A 56 -17.40 20.37 2.24
C GLY A 56 -17.89 21.82 2.16
N GLN A 57 -16.99 22.74 1.80
CA GLN A 57 -17.22 24.20 1.84
C GLN A 57 -17.64 24.69 3.24
N ILE A 58 -17.09 24.08 4.28
CA ILE A 58 -17.39 24.40 5.67
C ILE A 58 -16.45 25.49 6.13
N CYS A 59 -17.00 26.56 6.73
CA CYS A 59 -16.22 27.65 7.27
C CYS A 59 -15.23 27.13 8.35
N LYS A 60 -13.97 27.52 8.21
CA LYS A 60 -12.87 27.15 9.10
C LYS A 60 -13.17 27.41 10.58
N ASP A 61 -13.76 28.57 10.90
CA ASP A 61 -14.09 28.94 12.27
C ASP A 61 -15.14 28.01 12.88
N SER A 62 -16.12 27.59 12.09
CA SER A 62 -17.13 26.59 12.49
C SER A 62 -16.49 25.25 12.86
N ILE A 63 -15.54 24.80 12.05
CA ILE A 63 -14.82 23.54 12.30
C ILE A 63 -13.97 23.64 13.56
N MET A 64 -13.16 24.69 13.67
CA MET A 64 -12.32 24.90 14.84
C MET A 64 -13.13 25.00 16.12
N ALA A 65 -14.25 25.73 16.11
CA ALA A 65 -15.16 25.85 17.24
C ALA A 65 -15.82 24.50 17.61
N SER A 66 -16.14 23.67 16.63
CA SER A 66 -16.77 22.37 16.89
C SER A 66 -15.75 21.33 17.36
N LEU A 67 -14.59 21.28 16.73
CA LEU A 67 -13.49 20.39 17.16
C LEU A 67 -13.02 20.69 18.58
N SER A 68 -12.92 21.99 18.94
CA SER A 68 -12.53 22.39 20.32
C SER A 68 -13.57 21.99 21.37
N ARG A 69 -14.85 21.85 21.00
CA ARG A 69 -15.93 21.39 21.87
C ARG A 69 -16.13 19.87 21.86
N GLY A 70 -15.37 19.14 21.03
CA GLY A 70 -15.58 17.71 20.80
C GLY A 70 -16.93 17.38 20.14
N GLN A 71 -17.59 18.38 19.54
CA GLN A 71 -18.87 18.23 18.86
C GLN A 71 -18.65 17.96 17.37
N ARG A 72 -19.50 17.09 16.84
CA ARG A 72 -19.53 16.78 15.41
C ARG A 72 -20.89 17.17 14.86
N ALA A 73 -20.91 18.01 13.85
CA ALA A 73 -22.15 18.34 13.16
C ALA A 73 -22.70 17.12 12.40
N SER A 74 -24.01 17.08 12.23
CA SER A 74 -24.66 16.10 11.36
C SER A 74 -24.40 16.49 9.91
N GLY A 75 -24.09 15.52 9.04
CA GLY A 75 -23.71 15.73 7.65
C GLY A 75 -22.20 15.77 7.44
N ASP A 76 -21.78 16.07 6.23
CA ASP A 76 -20.36 16.26 5.84
C ASP A 76 -19.39 15.24 6.44
N LEU A 77 -19.70 13.94 6.27
CA LEU A 77 -19.00 12.84 6.93
C LEU A 77 -17.48 12.89 6.71
N ILE A 78 -17.07 13.06 5.45
CA ILE A 78 -15.66 13.03 5.06
C ILE A 78 -14.94 14.27 5.58
N PRO A 79 -15.39 15.51 5.32
CA PRO A 79 -14.75 16.73 5.83
C PRO A 79 -14.49 16.68 7.34
N TRP A 80 -15.51 16.35 8.14
CA TRP A 80 -15.36 16.25 9.59
C TRP A 80 -14.38 15.18 10.04
N THR A 81 -14.46 13.98 9.42
CA THR A 81 -13.58 12.87 9.82
C THR A 81 -12.13 13.16 9.48
N ILE A 82 -11.86 13.71 8.30
CA ILE A 82 -10.52 14.02 7.83
C ILE A 82 -9.93 15.20 8.61
N SER A 83 -10.68 16.29 8.80
CA SER A 83 -10.21 17.42 9.60
C SER A 83 -9.89 17.02 11.04
N GLN A 84 -10.70 16.15 11.65
CA GLN A 84 -10.40 15.60 12.96
C GLN A 84 -9.17 14.70 12.98
N GLN A 85 -9.02 13.85 11.96
CA GLN A 85 -7.95 12.87 11.87
C GLN A 85 -6.57 13.53 11.69
N PHE A 86 -6.49 14.51 10.79
CA PHE A 86 -5.25 15.18 10.44
C PHE A 86 -5.04 16.50 11.16
N GLN A 87 -6.04 16.96 11.97
CA GLN A 87 -6.07 18.28 12.60
C GLN A 87 -5.90 19.41 11.56
N ASP A 88 -6.43 19.18 10.36
CA ASP A 88 -6.38 20.10 9.24
C ASP A 88 -7.77 20.71 8.98
N SER A 89 -7.91 21.99 9.30
CA SER A 89 -9.15 22.74 9.07
C SER A 89 -9.33 23.18 7.63
N HIS A 90 -8.25 23.24 6.83
CA HIS A 90 -8.31 23.66 5.43
C HIS A 90 -8.97 22.62 4.52
N PHE A 91 -8.83 21.33 4.85
CA PHE A 91 -9.48 20.28 4.08
C PHE A 91 -10.99 20.45 4.00
N ALA A 92 -11.61 20.94 5.05
CA ALA A 92 -13.05 21.12 5.11
C ALA A 92 -13.57 22.30 4.27
N GLU A 93 -12.70 23.24 3.91
CA GLU A 93 -12.99 24.32 2.97
C GLU A 93 -13.08 23.82 1.51
N LEU A 94 -12.47 22.64 1.23
CA LEU A 94 -12.55 22.01 -0.08
C LEU A 94 -13.96 21.56 -0.39
N SER A 95 -14.27 21.59 -1.68
CA SER A 95 -15.52 21.14 -2.24
C SER A 95 -15.41 19.68 -2.66
N GLY A 96 -16.22 18.81 -2.14
CA GLY A 96 -16.17 17.39 -2.43
C GLY A 96 -17.51 16.75 -2.66
N VAL A 97 -17.49 15.54 -3.18
CA VAL A 97 -18.68 14.70 -3.28
C VAL A 97 -18.39 13.32 -2.69
N ARG A 98 -19.26 12.87 -1.82
CA ARG A 98 -19.20 11.51 -1.27
C ARG A 98 -20.10 10.57 -2.05
N ILE A 99 -19.54 9.49 -2.54
CA ILE A 99 -20.31 8.37 -3.06
C ILE A 99 -20.93 7.64 -1.87
N VAL A 100 -22.27 7.78 -1.76
CA VAL A 100 -23.07 7.19 -0.68
C VAL A 100 -23.35 5.73 -0.97
N ARG A 101 -23.77 5.46 -2.22
CA ARG A 101 -24.10 4.11 -2.69
C ARG A 101 -23.71 3.95 -4.15
N ILE A 102 -23.23 2.77 -4.50
CA ILE A 102 -23.07 2.33 -5.88
C ILE A 102 -23.59 0.90 -5.96
N ALA A 103 -24.45 0.65 -6.95
CA ALA A 103 -25.05 -0.66 -7.16
C ALA A 103 -25.12 -0.99 -8.65
N THR A 104 -24.66 -2.19 -9.00
CA THR A 104 -24.79 -2.75 -10.34
C THR A 104 -25.83 -3.86 -10.31
N ASP A 105 -26.66 -3.93 -11.34
CA ASP A 105 -27.65 -4.99 -11.50
C ASP A 105 -27.01 -6.37 -11.29
N PRO A 106 -27.59 -7.25 -10.45
CA PRO A 106 -27.03 -8.56 -10.14
C PRO A 106 -26.67 -9.40 -11.38
N ASN A 107 -27.47 -9.31 -12.45
CA ASN A 107 -27.24 -10.03 -13.69
C ASN A 107 -26.06 -9.47 -14.51
N HIS A 108 -25.60 -8.27 -14.20
CA HIS A 108 -24.55 -7.54 -14.94
C HIS A 108 -23.33 -7.23 -14.06
N GLN A 109 -23.22 -7.84 -12.87
CA GLN A 109 -22.06 -7.69 -12.01
C GLN A 109 -20.80 -8.31 -12.64
N LYS A 110 -19.62 -7.80 -12.23
CA LYS A 110 -18.29 -8.23 -12.72
C LYS A 110 -18.04 -8.02 -14.22
N MET A 111 -18.95 -7.35 -14.94
CA MET A 111 -18.80 -6.99 -16.34
C MET A 111 -18.16 -5.60 -16.58
N GLY A 112 -17.78 -4.90 -15.52
CA GLY A 112 -17.11 -3.59 -15.61
C GLY A 112 -18.05 -2.39 -15.57
N TYR A 113 -19.37 -2.56 -15.50
CA TYR A 113 -20.33 -1.45 -15.49
C TYR A 113 -20.16 -0.50 -14.30
N GLY A 114 -19.87 -1.00 -13.11
CA GLY A 114 -19.57 -0.16 -11.95
C GLY A 114 -18.33 0.71 -12.15
N THR A 115 -17.27 0.16 -12.71
CA THR A 115 -16.04 0.91 -13.05
C THR A 115 -16.33 1.96 -14.13
N ARG A 116 -17.11 1.61 -15.15
CA ARG A 116 -17.51 2.54 -16.20
C ARG A 116 -18.37 3.68 -15.67
N ALA A 117 -19.32 3.38 -14.80
CA ALA A 117 -20.17 4.39 -14.18
C ALA A 117 -19.36 5.39 -13.33
N LEU A 118 -18.37 4.89 -12.55
CA LEU A 118 -17.45 5.77 -11.80
C LEU A 118 -16.59 6.64 -12.73
N GLN A 119 -16.10 6.10 -13.83
CA GLN A 119 -15.34 6.87 -14.80
C GLN A 119 -16.17 7.99 -15.43
N LEU A 120 -17.41 7.70 -15.82
CA LEU A 120 -18.33 8.71 -16.35
C LEU A 120 -18.69 9.78 -15.31
N LEU A 121 -18.84 9.39 -14.05
CA LEU A 121 -19.07 10.32 -12.95
C LEU A 121 -17.86 11.26 -12.73
N GLU A 122 -16.65 10.69 -12.78
CA GLU A 122 -15.42 11.47 -12.70
C GLU A 122 -15.28 12.44 -13.86
N ASP A 123 -15.50 11.98 -15.09
CA ASP A 123 -15.45 12.79 -16.31
C ASP A 123 -16.48 13.95 -16.24
N TYR A 124 -17.67 13.68 -15.67
CA TYR A 124 -18.69 14.68 -15.44
C TYR A 124 -18.22 15.79 -14.50
N TYR A 125 -17.71 15.44 -13.32
CA TYR A 125 -17.25 16.43 -12.34
C TYR A 125 -15.92 17.10 -12.74
N ARG A 126 -15.15 16.52 -13.66
CA ARG A 126 -14.00 17.18 -14.30
C ARG A 126 -14.43 18.17 -15.39
N GLY A 127 -15.73 18.23 -15.71
CA GLY A 127 -16.27 19.14 -16.73
C GLY A 127 -15.92 18.71 -18.17
N LEU A 128 -15.64 17.43 -18.41
CA LEU A 128 -15.32 16.93 -19.76
C LEU A 128 -16.53 16.81 -20.67
N TYR A 129 -17.73 16.91 -20.11
CA TYR A 129 -18.97 17.00 -20.88
C TYR A 129 -19.26 18.47 -21.19
N ASN A 130 -19.16 18.86 -22.46
CA ASN A 130 -19.59 20.17 -22.91
C ASN A 130 -21.10 20.27 -22.71
N VAL A 131 -21.50 21.10 -21.78
CA VAL A 131 -22.89 21.50 -21.65
C VAL A 131 -23.20 22.34 -22.87
N ASN A 132 -23.92 21.80 -23.84
CA ASN A 132 -24.55 22.58 -24.89
C ASN A 132 -25.65 23.38 -24.21
N LEU A 133 -25.29 24.53 -23.66
CA LEU A 133 -26.27 25.58 -23.34
C LEU A 133 -26.80 26.05 -24.69
N ILE A 134 -27.68 25.29 -25.31
CA ILE A 134 -28.57 25.79 -26.29
C ILE A 134 -29.39 26.84 -25.51
N ASP A 135 -29.17 28.09 -25.84
CA ASP A 135 -30.00 29.19 -25.41
C ASP A 135 -31.45 28.93 -25.84
N GLN A 136 -32.14 28.08 -25.06
CA GLN A 136 -33.61 28.01 -25.16
C GLN A 136 -34.26 29.18 -24.45
N ARG A 137 -33.58 30.31 -24.39
CA ARG A 137 -34.18 31.62 -24.02
C ARG A 137 -34.25 32.55 -25.21
N SER A 138 -34.63 32.08 -26.36
CA SER A 138 -35.40 32.88 -27.30
C SER A 138 -36.86 32.87 -26.84
N ILE A 139 -37.12 33.52 -25.73
CA ILE A 139 -38.46 33.96 -25.40
C ILE A 139 -38.80 34.99 -26.47
N THR A 140 -39.48 34.57 -27.51
CA THR A 140 -40.29 35.44 -28.32
C THR A 140 -41.31 36.10 -27.38
N ASN A 141 -41.07 37.39 -27.12
CA ASN A 141 -42.08 38.26 -26.55
C ASN A 141 -43.23 38.35 -27.58
N ASP A 142 -44.14 37.42 -27.53
CA ASP A 142 -45.49 37.63 -28.07
C ASP A 142 -46.45 37.58 -26.90
N GLU A 143 -46.86 38.81 -26.51
CA GLU A 143 -47.99 39.05 -25.62
C GLU A 143 -49.26 38.49 -26.27
N SER A 144 -49.73 37.37 -25.77
CA SER A 144 -51.18 37.04 -25.81
C SER A 144 -51.47 36.18 -24.60
N GLU A 145 -52.16 36.82 -23.67
CA GLU A 145 -52.85 36.25 -22.54
C GLU A 145 -53.81 35.16 -23.01
N GLU A 146 -53.45 33.89 -22.71
CA GLU A 146 -54.51 32.92 -22.42
C GLU A 146 -53.83 31.74 -21.60
N ASN A 147 -54.37 31.55 -20.41
CA ASN A 147 -54.09 30.51 -19.46
C ASN A 147 -54.11 29.12 -20.08
N GLN A 148 -52.96 28.64 -20.49
CA GLN A 148 -52.68 27.21 -20.52
C GLN A 148 -51.40 26.97 -19.72
N ILE A 149 -51.59 26.52 -18.48
CA ILE A 149 -50.54 25.82 -17.73
C ILE A 149 -50.19 24.60 -18.58
N LYS A 150 -49.32 24.78 -19.58
CA LYS A 150 -48.59 23.68 -20.17
C LYS A 150 -47.75 23.15 -19.02
N LYS A 151 -48.17 22.06 -18.37
CA LYS A 151 -47.27 21.19 -17.66
C LYS A 151 -46.17 20.85 -18.66
N LEU A 152 -45.02 21.54 -18.57
CA LEU A 152 -43.80 21.04 -19.15
C LEU A 152 -43.63 19.68 -18.50
N ASP A 153 -43.84 18.61 -19.26
CA ASP A 153 -43.44 17.27 -18.85
C ASP A 153 -41.91 17.28 -18.77
N GLU A 154 -41.41 17.66 -17.60
CA GLU A 154 -39.98 17.59 -17.34
C GLU A 154 -39.52 16.14 -17.55
N PRO A 155 -38.45 15.93 -18.30
CA PRO A 155 -37.98 14.58 -18.56
C PRO A 155 -37.62 13.88 -17.24
N LEU A 156 -37.98 12.61 -17.11
CA LEU A 156 -37.72 11.80 -15.91
C LEU A 156 -36.23 11.71 -15.58
N LEU A 157 -35.36 11.75 -16.60
CA LEU A 157 -33.90 11.69 -16.49
C LEU A 157 -33.30 12.77 -17.41
N LEU A 158 -32.32 13.48 -16.89
CA LEU A 158 -31.49 14.42 -17.65
C LEU A 158 -30.25 13.73 -18.18
N ASP A 159 -29.81 14.09 -19.38
CA ASP A 159 -28.48 13.70 -19.86
C ASP A 159 -27.40 14.48 -19.08
N LEU A 160 -26.24 13.89 -18.89
CA LEU A 160 -25.08 14.54 -18.23
C LEU A 160 -24.67 15.85 -18.93
N LYS A 161 -25.02 16.04 -20.20
CA LYS A 161 -24.75 17.26 -20.98
C LYS A 161 -25.75 18.37 -20.74
N GLU A 162 -26.90 18.08 -20.16
CA GLU A 162 -27.98 19.05 -19.92
C GLU A 162 -27.82 19.77 -18.59
N ARG A 163 -27.01 19.22 -17.68
CA ARG A 163 -26.76 19.81 -16.39
C ARG A 163 -25.24 20.11 -16.21
N LYS A 164 -24.95 21.35 -15.80
CA LYS A 164 -23.61 21.76 -15.46
C LYS A 164 -23.17 21.09 -14.15
N ALA A 165 -21.99 20.47 -14.17
CA ALA A 165 -21.37 19.89 -12.98
C ALA A 165 -20.93 20.98 -11.99
N GLU A 166 -21.02 20.69 -10.71
CA GLU A 166 -20.38 21.47 -9.67
C GLU A 166 -18.86 21.37 -9.79
N LYS A 167 -18.17 22.45 -9.44
CA LYS A 167 -16.71 22.44 -9.34
C LYS A 167 -16.31 21.76 -8.04
N LEU A 168 -15.66 20.64 -8.13
CA LEU A 168 -15.26 19.81 -6.99
C LEU A 168 -13.76 19.60 -6.98
N ASP A 169 -13.18 19.57 -5.78
CA ASP A 169 -11.76 19.28 -5.58
C ASP A 169 -11.50 17.77 -5.46
N TYR A 170 -12.45 17.01 -4.89
CA TYR A 170 -12.28 15.58 -4.69
C TYR A 170 -13.56 14.75 -4.80
N LEU A 171 -13.37 13.48 -5.14
CA LEU A 171 -14.35 12.41 -4.94
C LEU A 171 -13.96 11.61 -3.69
N GLY A 172 -14.94 11.30 -2.85
CA GLY A 172 -14.73 10.52 -1.64
C GLY A 172 -15.69 9.35 -1.52
N VAL A 173 -15.30 8.32 -0.78
CA VAL A 173 -16.13 7.18 -0.42
C VAL A 173 -15.86 6.75 1.01
N SER A 174 -16.91 6.33 1.73
CA SER A 174 -16.82 5.68 3.04
C SER A 174 -17.57 4.36 3.01
N PHE A 175 -16.88 3.26 3.34
CA PHE A 175 -17.45 1.90 3.22
C PHE A 175 -16.86 0.96 4.27
N GLY A 176 -17.55 -0.15 4.55
CA GLY A 176 -17.04 -1.26 5.34
C GLY A 176 -15.90 -1.96 4.56
N LEU A 177 -14.72 -2.04 5.15
CA LEU A 177 -13.52 -2.49 4.49
C LEU A 177 -13.51 -4.00 4.27
N THR A 178 -13.63 -4.40 3.01
CA THR A 178 -13.44 -5.78 2.54
C THR A 178 -12.37 -5.83 1.44
N SER A 179 -11.78 -7.00 1.22
CA SER A 179 -10.75 -7.18 0.19
C SER A 179 -11.25 -6.84 -1.22
N GLU A 180 -12.51 -7.18 -1.52
CA GLU A 180 -13.12 -6.94 -2.84
C GLU A 180 -13.37 -5.45 -3.08
N LEU A 181 -13.96 -4.76 -2.09
CA LEU A 181 -14.25 -3.34 -2.18
C LEU A 181 -12.96 -2.50 -2.20
N LEU A 182 -11.97 -2.86 -1.38
CA LEU A 182 -10.66 -2.20 -1.44
C LEU A 182 -10.04 -2.29 -2.83
N ARG A 183 -10.07 -3.47 -3.44
CA ARG A 183 -9.54 -3.68 -4.81
C ARG A 183 -10.31 -2.87 -5.84
N PHE A 184 -11.64 -2.83 -5.74
CA PHE A 184 -12.50 -2.06 -6.63
C PHE A 184 -12.18 -0.57 -6.58
N TRP A 185 -12.12 0.03 -5.39
CA TRP A 185 -11.85 1.45 -5.22
C TRP A 185 -10.42 1.83 -5.61
N LYS A 186 -9.42 1.01 -5.25
CA LYS A 186 -8.02 1.21 -5.69
C LYS A 186 -7.89 1.17 -7.21
N LYS A 187 -8.52 0.20 -7.86
CA LYS A 187 -8.53 0.10 -9.33
C LYS A 187 -9.17 1.33 -9.98
N SER A 188 -10.11 1.98 -9.31
CA SER A 188 -10.75 3.21 -9.76
C SER A 188 -9.95 4.47 -9.41
N GLY A 189 -8.74 4.34 -8.84
CA GLY A 189 -7.83 5.46 -8.54
C GLY A 189 -8.06 6.14 -7.20
N PHE A 190 -8.83 5.54 -6.28
CA PHE A 190 -9.01 6.06 -4.93
C PHE A 190 -7.87 5.63 -4.01
N ILE A 191 -7.49 6.51 -3.09
CA ILE A 191 -6.39 6.35 -2.13
C ILE A 191 -6.98 6.29 -0.72
N PRO A 192 -6.66 5.27 0.11
CA PRO A 192 -7.13 5.21 1.49
C PRO A 192 -6.45 6.28 2.34
N VAL A 193 -7.24 7.01 3.12
CA VAL A 193 -6.75 8.08 3.99
C VAL A 193 -7.18 7.91 5.44
N TYR A 194 -8.19 7.09 5.69
CA TYR A 194 -8.68 6.83 7.05
C TYR A 194 -9.19 5.41 7.18
N LEU A 195 -8.88 4.79 8.31
CA LEU A 195 -9.41 3.50 8.71
C LEU A 195 -9.82 3.56 10.19
N ARG A 196 -11.11 3.33 10.44
CA ARG A 196 -11.64 3.34 11.81
C ARG A 196 -11.12 2.12 12.59
N GLN A 197 -10.57 2.35 13.78
CA GLN A 197 -10.02 1.29 14.61
C GLN A 197 -11.11 0.39 15.20
N THR A 198 -12.24 0.97 15.59
CA THR A 198 -13.36 0.21 16.14
C THR A 198 -14.19 -0.38 15.00
N PRO A 199 -14.37 -1.70 14.94
CA PRO A 199 -15.21 -2.33 13.94
C PRO A 199 -16.68 -1.95 14.14
N ASN A 200 -17.48 -2.09 13.10
CA ASN A 200 -18.93 -1.94 13.17
C ASN A 200 -19.53 -3.12 13.97
N GLU A 201 -20.38 -2.83 14.93
CA GLU A 201 -20.98 -3.84 15.80
C GLU A 201 -21.87 -4.85 15.04
N LEU A 202 -22.47 -4.44 13.92
CA LEU A 202 -23.36 -5.30 13.14
C LEU A 202 -22.61 -6.17 12.11
N THR A 203 -21.58 -5.60 11.44
CA THR A 203 -20.92 -6.29 10.34
C THR A 203 -19.51 -6.78 10.69
N GLY A 204 -18.95 -6.31 11.80
CA GLY A 204 -17.56 -6.59 12.19
C GLY A 204 -16.51 -5.91 11.30
N GLU A 205 -16.92 -5.13 10.31
CA GLU A 205 -16.03 -4.46 9.37
C GLU A 205 -15.53 -3.11 9.89
N HIS A 206 -14.32 -2.75 9.54
CA HIS A 206 -13.76 -1.42 9.82
C HIS A 206 -14.18 -0.44 8.72
N SER A 207 -14.69 0.74 9.08
CA SER A 207 -15.02 1.78 8.09
C SER A 207 -13.74 2.39 7.52
N CYS A 208 -13.65 2.40 6.21
CA CYS A 208 -12.54 2.99 5.46
C CYS A 208 -13.02 4.20 4.67
N ILE A 209 -12.26 5.29 4.68
CA ILE A 209 -12.45 6.43 3.77
C ILE A 209 -11.33 6.45 2.76
N MET A 210 -11.73 6.52 1.49
CA MET A 210 -10.81 6.69 0.37
C MET A 210 -11.18 7.95 -0.42
N LEU A 211 -10.15 8.65 -0.90
CA LEU A 211 -10.29 9.89 -1.65
C LEU A 211 -9.62 9.78 -3.01
N LYS A 212 -10.13 10.57 -3.95
CA LYS A 212 -9.54 10.77 -5.27
C LYS A 212 -9.61 12.26 -5.61
N GLN A 213 -8.47 12.87 -5.89
CA GLN A 213 -8.38 14.27 -6.31
C GLN A 213 -8.83 14.41 -7.77
N LEU A 214 -9.64 15.45 -8.07
CA LEU A 214 -10.18 15.68 -9.40
C LEU A 214 -9.28 16.57 -10.27
N HIS A 215 -8.74 17.64 -9.69
CA HIS A 215 -7.91 18.61 -10.40
C HIS A 215 -6.52 18.64 -9.77
N VAL A 216 -5.51 18.39 -10.60
CA VAL A 216 -4.08 18.48 -10.21
C VAL A 216 -3.52 19.68 -10.96
N GLU A 217 -3.98 20.90 -10.61
CA GLU A 217 -3.50 22.13 -11.30
C GLU A 217 -2.14 22.59 -10.83
N ASN A 218 -1.66 22.16 -9.64
CA ASN A 218 -0.36 22.55 -9.11
C ASN A 218 0.32 21.38 -8.42
N ILE A 219 1.50 21.02 -8.90
CA ILE A 219 2.40 19.98 -8.32
C ILE A 219 2.78 20.32 -6.86
N THR A 220 2.60 21.57 -6.42
CA THR A 220 3.00 22.03 -5.09
C THR A 220 1.97 21.75 -3.98
N ASN A 221 0.77 21.31 -4.30
CA ASN A 221 -0.31 21.12 -3.31
C ASN A 221 -0.89 19.70 -3.37
N ASP A 222 -0.03 18.70 -3.24
CA ASP A 222 -0.44 17.30 -3.20
C ASP A 222 -0.82 16.88 -1.77
N TRP A 223 -1.91 17.50 -1.26
CA TRP A 223 -2.46 17.21 0.07
C TRP A 223 -2.84 15.73 0.21
N LEU A 224 -3.29 15.10 -0.87
CA LEU A 224 -3.70 13.69 -0.85
C LEU A 224 -2.49 12.76 -0.66
N GLN A 225 -1.34 13.10 -1.24
CA GLN A 225 -0.10 12.37 -1.03
C GLN A 225 0.37 12.48 0.42
N GLN A 226 0.29 13.67 1.01
CA GLN A 226 0.65 13.88 2.42
C GLN A 226 -0.27 13.08 3.35
N PHE A 227 -1.57 13.07 3.09
CA PHE A 227 -2.53 12.25 3.85
C PHE A 227 -2.26 10.76 3.69
N TRP A 228 -1.88 10.31 2.50
CA TRP A 228 -1.47 8.92 2.30
C TRP A 228 -0.21 8.56 3.09
N ILE A 229 0.81 9.40 3.10
CA ILE A 229 2.05 9.17 3.86
C ILE A 229 1.76 9.05 5.36
N ASP A 230 0.95 9.97 5.92
CA ASP A 230 0.57 9.92 7.34
C ASP A 230 -0.32 8.71 7.64
N PHE A 231 -1.33 8.45 6.80
CA PHE A 231 -2.18 7.26 6.93
C PHE A 231 -1.35 5.98 6.95
N ARG A 232 -0.40 5.83 6.03
CA ARG A 232 0.49 4.66 5.96
C ARG A 232 1.31 4.52 7.23
N ARG A 233 1.92 5.60 7.70
CA ARG A 233 2.70 5.63 8.95
C ARG A 233 1.88 5.19 10.16
N ARG A 234 0.66 5.72 10.28
CA ARG A 234 -0.28 5.34 11.36
C ARG A 234 -0.74 3.91 11.24
N PHE A 235 -1.13 3.48 10.06
CA PHE A 235 -1.60 2.11 9.82
C PHE A 235 -0.52 1.09 10.17
N ILE A 236 0.74 1.32 9.76
CA ILE A 236 1.90 0.49 10.13
C ILE A 236 2.01 0.37 11.66
N SER A 237 1.85 1.46 12.39
CA SER A 237 1.92 1.45 13.86
C SER A 237 0.73 0.72 14.50
N LEU A 238 -0.45 0.79 13.89
CA LEU A 238 -1.66 0.15 14.40
C LEU A 238 -1.77 -1.34 14.05
N LEU A 239 -0.90 -1.85 13.17
CA LEU A 239 -0.84 -3.28 12.84
C LEU A 239 -0.48 -4.16 14.05
N SER A 240 0.21 -3.63 15.04
CA SER A 240 0.49 -4.34 16.30
C SER A 240 -0.65 -4.29 17.32
N TYR A 241 -1.71 -3.53 17.03
CA TYR A 241 -2.87 -3.33 17.91
C TYR A 241 -4.15 -3.85 17.22
N GLU A 242 -5.09 -2.97 16.92
CA GLU A 242 -6.42 -3.33 16.41
C GLU A 242 -6.38 -4.12 15.09
N PHE A 243 -5.41 -3.82 14.22
CA PHE A 243 -5.29 -4.46 12.91
C PHE A 243 -4.39 -5.70 12.90
N SER A 244 -3.95 -6.18 14.08
CA SER A 244 -3.15 -7.42 14.18
C SER A 244 -3.90 -8.66 13.69
N LYS A 245 -5.24 -8.64 13.77
CA LYS A 245 -6.13 -9.70 13.32
C LYS A 245 -6.30 -9.77 11.79
N PHE A 246 -5.90 -8.73 11.06
CA PHE A 246 -5.96 -8.77 9.59
C PHE A 246 -5.05 -9.86 9.06
N SER A 247 -5.46 -10.48 7.95
CA SER A 247 -4.52 -11.34 7.23
C SER A 247 -3.33 -10.51 6.72
N THR A 248 -2.15 -11.10 6.68
CA THR A 248 -0.92 -10.42 6.24
C THR A 248 -1.06 -9.91 4.81
N THR A 249 -1.69 -10.69 3.95
CA THR A 249 -1.97 -10.35 2.56
C THR A 249 -2.94 -9.18 2.43
N PHE A 250 -3.96 -9.12 3.29
CA PHE A 250 -4.92 -8.03 3.31
C PHE A 250 -4.28 -6.73 3.81
N ALA A 251 -3.53 -6.79 4.91
CA ALA A 251 -2.77 -5.66 5.44
C ALA A 251 -1.76 -5.12 4.42
N LEU A 252 -1.05 -6.02 3.72
CA LEU A 252 -0.14 -5.65 2.63
C LEU A 252 -0.87 -4.95 1.48
N ASN A 253 -2.06 -5.44 1.13
CA ASN A 253 -2.89 -4.82 0.10
C ASN A 253 -3.31 -3.38 0.46
N ILE A 254 -3.57 -3.10 1.74
CA ILE A 254 -3.85 -1.73 2.20
C ILE A 254 -2.64 -0.83 2.00
N LEU A 255 -1.44 -1.30 2.36
CA LEU A 255 -0.18 -0.54 2.32
C LEU A 255 0.35 -0.26 0.90
N GLN A 256 0.07 -1.12 -0.07
CA GLN A 256 0.57 -0.96 -1.44
C GLN A 256 -0.30 0.04 -2.21
N ASN A 257 0.26 1.13 -2.67
CA ASN A 257 -0.43 2.07 -3.57
C ASN A 257 0.51 2.53 -4.69
N VAL A 258 0.38 1.90 -5.84
CA VAL A 258 1.22 2.14 -7.03
C VAL A 258 1.16 3.59 -7.50
N LEU A 259 0.02 4.27 -7.31
CA LEU A 259 -0.19 5.65 -7.81
C LEU A 259 0.67 6.69 -7.06
N VAL A 260 0.93 6.45 -5.79
CA VAL A 260 1.64 7.42 -4.92
C VAL A 260 3.07 6.96 -4.60
N ASP A 261 3.31 5.65 -4.56
CA ASP A 261 4.62 5.10 -4.20
C ASP A 261 5.72 5.44 -5.24
N SER A 262 5.33 5.81 -6.47
CA SER A 262 6.26 6.23 -7.53
C SER A 262 6.75 7.69 -7.40
N THR A 263 6.13 8.51 -6.57
CA THR A 263 6.41 9.95 -6.45
C THR A 263 7.26 10.32 -5.24
N THR A 264 7.68 9.34 -4.42
CA THR A 264 8.56 9.60 -3.25
C THR A 264 9.89 10.21 -3.69
N THR A 265 10.15 11.41 -3.22
CA THR A 265 11.37 12.18 -3.51
C THR A 265 12.61 11.51 -2.90
N ASN A 266 13.77 11.69 -3.53
CA ASN A 266 15.07 11.15 -3.10
C ASN A 266 15.53 11.58 -1.70
N THR A 267 14.91 12.62 -1.13
CA THR A 267 15.30 13.23 0.14
C THR A 267 15.00 12.38 1.38
N ASP A 268 14.05 11.43 1.26
CA ASP A 268 13.61 10.63 2.39
C ASP A 268 14.22 9.22 2.45
N ARG A 269 15.30 8.97 1.70
CA ARG A 269 15.94 7.66 1.66
C ARG A 269 16.91 7.48 2.82
N LEU A 270 16.93 6.24 3.32
CA LEU A 270 17.80 5.83 4.40
C LEU A 270 19.27 5.99 3.99
N ASN A 271 20.01 6.79 4.73
CA ASN A 271 21.46 6.87 4.68
C ASN A 271 22.09 6.17 5.88
N LYS A 272 23.42 6.08 5.94
CA LYS A 272 24.14 5.41 7.02
C LYS A 272 23.88 6.05 8.38
N ASP A 273 23.92 7.38 8.47
CA ASP A 273 23.75 8.09 9.74
C ASP A 273 22.35 7.91 10.29
N GLU A 274 21.36 8.00 9.41
CA GLU A 274 19.98 7.75 9.76
C GLU A 274 19.72 6.28 10.14
N LEU A 275 20.34 5.32 9.46
CA LEU A 275 20.29 3.91 9.83
C LEU A 275 20.78 3.72 11.27
N LEU A 276 21.87 4.37 11.65
CA LEU A 276 22.46 4.27 12.98
C LEU A 276 21.63 4.92 14.09
N ILE A 277 20.70 5.84 13.75
CA ILE A 277 19.69 6.35 14.71
C ILE A 277 18.68 5.24 15.07
N HIS A 278 18.35 4.37 14.13
CA HIS A 278 17.33 3.35 14.31
C HIS A 278 17.89 1.98 14.72
N ILE A 279 19.08 1.64 14.27
CA ILE A 279 19.72 0.32 14.42
C ILE A 279 21.18 0.55 14.82
N SER A 280 21.59 0.01 15.95
CA SER A 280 22.96 0.15 16.44
C SER A 280 23.96 -0.67 15.63
N VAL A 281 25.25 -0.36 15.78
CA VAL A 281 26.33 -1.16 15.17
C VAL A 281 26.30 -2.61 15.64
N TYR A 282 25.90 -2.86 16.90
CA TYR A 282 25.77 -4.20 17.45
C TYR A 282 24.60 -4.97 16.83
N ASP A 283 23.53 -4.28 16.51
CA ASP A 283 22.36 -4.85 15.84
C ASP A 283 22.69 -5.28 14.42
N ILE A 284 23.47 -4.48 13.70
CA ILE A 284 23.95 -4.84 12.37
C ILE A 284 24.79 -6.11 12.44
N LYS A 285 25.67 -6.24 13.43
CA LYS A 285 26.45 -7.47 13.65
C LYS A 285 25.56 -8.68 13.96
N ARG A 286 24.50 -8.51 14.76
CA ARG A 286 23.52 -9.59 15.03
C ARG A 286 22.83 -10.05 13.76
N LEU A 287 22.42 -9.11 12.89
CA LEU A 287 21.81 -9.40 11.59
C LEU A 287 22.79 -10.12 10.65
N GLU A 288 24.07 -9.74 10.65
CA GLU A 288 25.13 -10.39 9.87
C GLU A 288 25.33 -11.84 10.34
N LEU A 289 25.44 -12.08 11.64
CA LEU A 289 25.58 -13.42 12.20
C LEU A 289 24.37 -14.30 11.88
N TYR A 290 23.14 -13.74 11.97
CA TYR A 290 21.93 -14.45 11.57
C TYR A 290 21.92 -14.77 10.06
N SER A 291 22.35 -13.84 9.21
CA SER A 291 22.42 -14.04 7.77
C SER A 291 23.39 -15.16 7.35
N GLN A 292 24.38 -15.45 8.21
CA GLN A 292 25.35 -16.52 8.06
C GLN A 292 24.92 -17.82 8.75
N ASN A 293 23.72 -17.89 9.32
CA ASN A 293 23.18 -19.00 10.11
C ASN A 293 24.05 -19.37 11.34
N LEU A 294 24.71 -18.40 11.94
CA LEU A 294 25.55 -18.60 13.13
C LEU A 294 24.79 -18.40 14.45
N VAL A 295 23.62 -17.75 14.39
CA VAL A 295 22.77 -17.47 15.55
C VAL A 295 21.31 -17.75 15.23
N ASP A 296 20.51 -17.93 16.27
CA ASP A 296 19.10 -18.25 16.17
C ASP A 296 18.24 -16.99 15.94
N TYR A 297 17.02 -17.22 15.44
CA TYR A 297 15.99 -16.23 15.17
C TYR A 297 15.70 -15.31 16.37
N HIS A 298 15.70 -15.83 17.59
CA HIS A 298 15.41 -15.06 18.79
C HIS A 298 16.37 -13.89 19.04
N LEU A 299 17.58 -13.94 18.48
CA LEU A 299 18.57 -12.88 18.65
C LEU A 299 18.25 -11.61 17.85
N ILE A 300 17.36 -11.69 16.85
CA ILE A 300 17.03 -10.58 15.96
C ILE A 300 15.56 -10.14 16.01
N VAL A 301 14.73 -10.83 16.80
CA VAL A 301 13.26 -10.56 16.87
C VAL A 301 12.95 -9.13 17.25
N ASP A 302 13.72 -8.57 18.17
CA ASP A 302 13.60 -7.18 18.65
C ASP A 302 13.88 -6.14 17.56
N LEU A 303 14.65 -6.48 16.54
CA LEU A 303 15.00 -5.59 15.43
C LEU A 303 13.93 -5.57 14.33
N LEU A 304 13.14 -6.63 14.21
CA LEU A 304 12.19 -6.80 13.12
C LEU A 304 11.15 -5.70 13.01
N PRO A 305 10.53 -5.19 14.11
CA PRO A 305 9.58 -4.10 14.01
C PRO A 305 10.19 -2.83 13.43
N THR A 306 11.42 -2.51 13.81
CA THR A 306 12.15 -1.32 13.33
C THR A 306 12.46 -1.46 11.83
N ILE A 307 13.03 -2.59 11.44
CA ILE A 307 13.39 -2.88 10.03
C ILE A 307 12.14 -2.88 9.15
N ALA A 308 11.06 -3.51 9.60
CA ALA A 308 9.80 -3.55 8.88
C ALA A 308 9.18 -2.15 8.75
N LYS A 309 9.19 -1.33 9.81
CA LYS A 309 8.71 0.07 9.77
C LYS A 309 9.50 0.89 8.74
N LEU A 310 10.82 0.80 8.72
CA LEU A 310 11.65 1.49 7.75
C LEU A 310 11.31 1.05 6.31
N TYR A 311 11.20 -0.25 6.08
CA TYR A 311 10.90 -0.79 4.77
C TYR A 311 9.50 -0.38 4.27
N PHE A 312 8.46 -0.58 5.05
CA PHE A 312 7.08 -0.25 4.67
C PHE A 312 6.78 1.25 4.65
N ASN A 313 7.64 2.10 5.20
CA ASN A 313 7.60 3.55 5.02
C ASN A 313 8.38 4.03 3.79
N ASN A 314 8.79 3.12 2.89
CA ASN A 314 9.52 3.42 1.64
C ASN A 314 10.86 4.17 1.88
N ARG A 315 11.55 3.89 3.02
CA ARG A 315 12.86 4.49 3.32
C ARG A 315 14.02 3.79 2.58
N PHE A 316 13.79 2.59 2.04
CA PHE A 316 14.79 1.83 1.28
C PHE A 316 14.90 2.37 -0.16
N ASP A 317 16.03 2.10 -0.80
CA ASP A 317 16.24 2.42 -2.22
C ASP A 317 15.19 1.71 -3.09
N PRO A 318 14.62 2.36 -4.12
CA PRO A 318 13.64 1.74 -5.03
C PRO A 318 14.14 0.50 -5.76
N SER A 319 15.46 0.35 -5.91
CA SER A 319 16.06 -0.87 -6.46
C SER A 319 15.93 -2.09 -5.54
N PHE A 320 15.69 -1.85 -4.24
CA PHE A 320 15.53 -2.92 -3.25
C PHE A 320 14.12 -3.47 -3.26
N HIS A 321 13.94 -4.67 -3.77
CA HIS A 321 12.64 -5.31 -3.86
C HIS A 321 12.61 -6.66 -3.13
N LEU A 322 11.56 -6.86 -2.35
CA LEU A 322 11.17 -8.15 -1.80
C LEU A 322 10.02 -8.74 -2.63
N SER A 323 9.93 -10.08 -2.69
CA SER A 323 8.76 -10.72 -3.29
C SER A 323 7.50 -10.47 -2.44
N HIS A 324 6.30 -10.60 -3.04
CA HIS A 324 5.05 -10.40 -2.30
C HIS A 324 4.94 -11.30 -1.05
N VAL A 325 5.40 -12.54 -1.14
CA VAL A 325 5.42 -13.48 -0.01
C VAL A 325 6.40 -13.02 1.07
N GLN A 326 7.60 -12.57 0.67
CA GLN A 326 8.59 -12.02 1.60
C GLN A 326 8.07 -10.76 2.31
N ASN A 327 7.38 -9.87 1.57
CA ASN A 327 6.72 -8.70 2.14
C ASN A 327 5.67 -9.09 3.19
N ALA A 328 4.82 -10.05 2.86
CA ALA A 328 3.77 -10.50 3.77
C ALA A 328 4.35 -11.18 5.03
N ILE A 329 5.39 -11.99 4.90
CA ILE A 329 6.09 -12.59 6.05
C ILE A 329 6.72 -11.52 6.93
N LEU A 330 7.43 -10.55 6.33
CA LEU A 330 8.04 -9.45 7.06
C LEU A 330 7.00 -8.59 7.80
N LEU A 331 5.86 -8.31 7.15
CA LEU A 331 4.75 -7.58 7.75
C LEU A 331 4.16 -8.37 8.93
N GLY A 332 3.88 -9.65 8.74
CA GLY A 332 3.26 -10.51 9.75
C GLY A 332 4.14 -10.64 10.99
N ILE A 333 5.42 -10.94 10.83
CA ILE A 333 6.35 -11.12 11.94
C ILE A 333 6.73 -9.76 12.55
N GLY A 334 7.12 -8.80 11.72
CA GLY A 334 7.70 -7.54 12.18
C GLY A 334 6.69 -6.52 12.67
N LEU A 335 5.49 -6.45 12.08
CA LEU A 335 4.50 -5.42 12.41
C LEU A 335 3.26 -5.96 13.13
N GLN A 336 2.79 -7.15 12.78
CA GLN A 336 1.63 -7.77 13.45
C GLN A 336 2.02 -8.67 14.63
N HIS A 337 3.31 -8.92 14.83
CA HIS A 337 3.85 -9.82 15.86
C HIS A 337 3.26 -11.24 15.82
N LYS A 338 2.91 -11.70 14.63
CA LYS A 338 2.44 -13.08 14.42
C LYS A 338 3.60 -14.05 14.55
N ASN A 339 3.32 -15.20 15.15
CA ASN A 339 4.28 -16.30 15.17
C ASN A 339 4.35 -16.99 13.81
N VAL A 340 5.40 -17.76 13.60
CA VAL A 340 5.64 -18.48 12.33
C VAL A 340 4.52 -19.46 12.01
N ASP A 341 3.94 -20.10 13.04
CA ASP A 341 2.89 -21.10 12.84
C ASP A 341 1.58 -20.45 12.34
N ALA A 342 1.20 -19.28 12.86
CA ALA A 342 0.05 -18.53 12.38
C ALA A 342 0.21 -18.09 10.91
N ILE A 343 1.42 -17.71 10.51
CA ILE A 343 1.71 -17.35 9.12
C ILE A 343 1.72 -18.59 8.23
N ALA A 344 2.25 -19.71 8.72
CA ALA A 344 2.25 -20.98 8.02
C ALA A 344 0.83 -21.48 7.75
N GLU A 345 -0.07 -21.35 8.72
CA GLU A 345 -1.48 -21.66 8.56
C GLU A 345 -2.17 -20.73 7.54
N GLU A 346 -1.89 -19.42 7.63
CA GLU A 346 -2.47 -18.41 6.72
C GLU A 346 -2.07 -18.66 5.27
N PHE A 347 -0.80 -19.02 5.01
CA PHE A 347 -0.30 -19.31 3.67
C PHE A 347 -0.48 -20.76 3.23
N LYS A 348 -0.88 -21.66 4.13
CA LYS A 348 -0.93 -23.10 3.90
C LYS A 348 0.43 -23.66 3.47
N LEU A 349 1.51 -23.15 4.07
CA LEU A 349 2.89 -23.57 3.80
C LEU A 349 3.52 -24.14 5.07
N PRO A 350 4.44 -25.10 4.95
CA PRO A 350 5.19 -25.58 6.11
C PRO A 350 5.99 -24.47 6.80
N GLY A 351 6.05 -24.45 8.13
CA GLY A 351 6.79 -23.47 8.91
C GLY A 351 8.27 -23.37 8.53
N THR A 352 8.90 -24.49 8.13
CA THR A 352 10.28 -24.53 7.63
C THR A 352 10.47 -23.71 6.36
N GLN A 353 9.49 -23.69 5.46
CA GLN A 353 9.52 -22.86 4.26
C GLN A 353 9.37 -21.38 4.58
N ILE A 354 8.50 -21.05 5.54
CA ILE A 354 8.32 -19.67 6.03
C ILE A 354 9.62 -19.15 6.62
N LEU A 355 10.28 -19.95 7.49
CA LEU A 355 11.58 -19.61 8.07
C LEU A 355 12.67 -19.45 7.00
N GLY A 356 12.68 -20.33 5.99
CA GLY A 356 13.62 -20.23 4.88
C GLY A 356 13.42 -18.96 4.04
N LEU A 357 12.18 -18.56 3.77
CA LEU A 357 11.86 -17.31 3.08
C LEU A 357 12.20 -16.09 3.94
N PHE A 358 11.92 -16.15 5.24
CA PHE A 358 12.29 -15.12 6.20
C PHE A 358 13.80 -14.92 6.26
N SER A 359 14.58 -15.99 6.40
CA SER A 359 16.04 -15.93 6.42
C SER A 359 16.60 -15.28 5.15
N ARG A 360 16.06 -15.63 3.98
CA ARG A 360 16.43 -14.97 2.71
C ARG A 360 16.08 -13.48 2.71
N THR A 361 14.97 -13.10 3.33
CA THR A 361 14.54 -11.69 3.46
C THR A 361 15.55 -10.91 4.30
N ILE A 362 15.89 -11.44 5.48
CA ILE A 362 16.87 -10.80 6.39
C ILE A 362 18.24 -10.72 5.72
N LYS A 363 18.68 -11.77 5.01
CA LYS A 363 19.94 -11.74 4.26
C LYS A 363 19.98 -10.63 3.21
N LYS A 364 18.88 -10.43 2.46
CA LYS A 364 18.79 -9.32 1.51
C LYS A 364 18.90 -7.97 2.21
N MET A 365 18.20 -7.79 3.33
CA MET A 365 18.22 -6.55 4.11
C MET A 365 19.60 -6.27 4.71
N THR A 366 20.26 -7.28 5.26
CA THR A 366 21.61 -7.16 5.79
C THR A 366 22.60 -6.74 4.70
N ASN A 367 22.51 -7.34 3.50
CA ASN A 367 23.33 -6.94 2.35
C ASN A 367 23.06 -5.49 1.93
N TYR A 368 21.79 -5.05 1.97
CA TYR A 368 21.45 -3.66 1.71
C TYR A 368 22.08 -2.70 2.74
N PHE A 369 21.99 -3.00 4.02
CA PHE A 369 22.63 -2.19 5.07
C PHE A 369 24.16 -2.15 4.92
N ARG A 370 24.78 -3.27 4.52
CA ARG A 370 26.20 -3.30 4.19
C ARG A 370 26.53 -2.36 3.01
N SER A 371 25.73 -2.40 1.94
CA SER A 371 25.95 -1.54 0.78
C SER A 371 25.83 -0.04 1.10
N LEU A 372 25.01 0.35 2.09
CA LEU A 372 24.97 1.74 2.58
C LEU A 372 26.28 2.15 3.24
N ASN A 373 26.87 1.24 4.04
CA ASN A 373 28.17 1.50 4.65
C ASN A 373 29.31 1.60 3.60
N GLU A 374 29.29 0.70 2.60
CA GLU A 374 30.28 0.68 1.51
C GLU A 374 30.23 1.97 0.68
N LYS A 375 29.03 2.41 0.29
CA LYS A 375 28.83 3.67 -0.45
C LYS A 375 29.36 4.89 0.30
N GLU A 376 29.25 4.92 1.63
CA GLU A 376 29.74 6.03 2.44
C GLU A 376 31.28 6.02 2.53
N ILE A 377 31.87 4.82 2.65
CA ILE A 377 33.33 4.65 2.63
C ILE A 377 33.89 5.07 1.26
N GLU A 378 33.24 4.65 0.16
CA GLU A 378 33.61 5.05 -1.19
C GLU A 378 33.58 6.57 -1.37
N LYS A 379 32.53 7.24 -0.87
CA LYS A 379 32.43 8.71 -0.91
C LYS A 379 33.56 9.38 -0.13
N SER A 380 33.88 8.88 1.07
CA SER A 380 34.98 9.42 1.88
C SER A 380 36.33 9.24 1.20
N MET A 381 36.59 8.10 0.55
CA MET A 381 37.81 7.85 -0.21
C MET A 381 37.92 8.71 -1.48
N GLN A 382 36.80 9.06 -2.13
CA GLN A 382 36.81 9.94 -3.30
C GLN A 382 37.16 11.39 -2.91
N ILE A 383 36.73 11.85 -1.74
CA ILE A 383 37.05 13.17 -1.22
C ILE A 383 38.58 13.31 -0.93
N ASP A 384 39.20 12.24 -0.42
CA ASP A 384 40.63 12.18 -0.16
C ASP A 384 41.47 12.14 -1.45
N ASN A 385 40.94 11.59 -2.54
CA ASN A 385 41.64 11.54 -3.83
C ASN A 385 41.67 12.85 -4.58
N ASP A 386 40.75 13.81 -4.29
CA ASP A 386 40.79 15.16 -4.87
C ASP A 386 41.88 16.07 -4.23
N VAL A 387 42.47 15.65 -3.12
CA VAL A 387 43.49 16.42 -2.37
C VAL A 387 44.95 15.99 -2.70
N GLY A 388 45.17 14.95 -3.47
CA GLY A 388 46.52 14.50 -3.80
C GLY A 388 46.59 13.73 -5.12
N GLN A 389 47.11 14.36 -6.18
CA GLN A 389 47.70 13.63 -7.30
C GLN A 389 48.89 12.82 -6.80
N SER A 390 48.67 11.69 -6.17
CA SER A 390 49.72 10.70 -5.97
C SER A 390 49.95 10.01 -7.32
N SER A 391 51.12 10.25 -7.91
CA SER A 391 51.60 9.50 -9.07
C SER A 391 51.52 8.01 -8.76
N LEU A 392 50.66 7.31 -9.47
CA LEU A 392 50.61 5.85 -9.43
C LEU A 392 51.95 5.31 -9.98
N ASN A 393 52.88 4.98 -9.09
CA ASN A 393 54.02 4.14 -9.47
C ASN A 393 53.46 2.75 -9.84
N PRO A 394 53.83 2.22 -11.00
CA PRO A 394 53.39 0.86 -11.38
C PRO A 394 53.87 -0.11 -10.32
N LEU A 395 52.97 -0.95 -9.85
CA LEU A 395 53.26 -2.02 -8.92
C LEU A 395 54.36 -2.94 -9.51
N PRO A 396 55.40 -3.27 -8.76
CA PRO A 396 56.51 -4.06 -9.26
C PRO A 396 56.19 -5.54 -9.51
N GLN A 397 54.98 -5.97 -9.18
CA GLN A 397 54.52 -7.36 -9.37
C GLN A 397 53.34 -7.38 -10.38
N SER A 398 53.31 -8.44 -11.20
CA SER A 398 52.19 -8.67 -12.10
C SER A 398 50.97 -9.20 -11.32
N LEU A 399 49.75 -8.92 -11.81
CA LEU A 399 48.49 -9.35 -11.20
C LEU A 399 48.47 -10.87 -10.98
N ASP A 400 49.08 -11.64 -11.87
CA ASP A 400 49.16 -13.12 -11.78
C ASP A 400 50.08 -13.57 -10.64
N GLU A 401 51.16 -12.83 -10.35
CA GLU A 401 52.08 -13.15 -9.23
C GLU A 401 51.41 -12.82 -7.89
N GLU A 402 50.63 -11.72 -7.82
CA GLU A 402 49.90 -11.33 -6.62
C GLU A 402 48.76 -12.34 -6.32
N LEU A 403 48.06 -12.84 -7.34
CA LEU A 403 47.04 -13.87 -7.21
C LEU A 403 47.61 -15.20 -6.71
N VAL A 404 48.79 -15.62 -7.23
CA VAL A 404 49.50 -16.84 -6.77
C VAL A 404 49.99 -16.71 -5.34
N GLU A 405 50.40 -15.51 -4.92
CA GLU A 405 50.83 -15.26 -3.55
C GLU A 405 49.65 -15.24 -2.57
N ALA A 406 48.54 -14.62 -2.96
CA ALA A 406 47.27 -14.63 -2.21
C ALA A 406 46.72 -16.06 -2.05
N GLU A 407 46.78 -16.88 -3.10
CA GLU A 407 46.38 -18.29 -3.04
C GLU A 407 47.25 -19.11 -2.06
N LYS A 408 48.58 -18.88 -2.06
CA LYS A 408 49.49 -19.51 -1.11
C LYS A 408 49.20 -19.12 0.34
N LEU A 409 48.88 -17.84 0.59
CA LEU A 409 48.53 -17.36 1.93
C LEU A 409 47.22 -17.96 2.42
N VAL A 410 46.17 -17.98 1.59
CA VAL A 410 44.89 -18.59 1.91
C VAL A 410 45.04 -20.09 2.22
N ASN A 411 45.80 -20.81 1.39
CA ASN A 411 46.08 -22.24 1.59
C ASN A 411 46.89 -22.49 2.87
N GLN A 412 47.81 -21.58 3.25
CA GLN A 412 48.54 -21.68 4.51
C GLN A 412 47.66 -21.45 5.72
N ASP A 413 46.77 -20.48 5.65
CA ASP A 413 45.81 -20.15 6.74
C ASP A 413 44.79 -21.26 6.91
N GLU A 414 44.30 -21.86 5.81
CA GLU A 414 43.43 -23.02 5.91
C GLU A 414 44.13 -24.21 6.57
N ARG A 415 45.40 -24.45 6.23
CA ARG A 415 46.20 -25.52 6.86
C ARG A 415 46.45 -25.26 8.34
N LYS A 416 46.69 -24.00 8.74
CA LYS A 416 46.82 -23.60 10.16
C LYS A 416 45.49 -23.78 10.91
N ARG A 417 44.39 -23.34 10.33
CA ARG A 417 43.05 -23.53 10.92
C ARG A 417 42.69 -25.02 11.09
N LYS A 418 42.94 -25.84 10.07
CA LYS A 418 42.72 -27.28 10.17
C LYS A 418 43.59 -27.93 11.27
N LYS A 419 44.87 -27.54 11.41
CA LYS A 419 45.73 -28.02 12.48
C LYS A 419 45.26 -27.56 13.87
N GLN A 420 44.79 -26.34 13.98
CA GLN A 420 44.26 -25.79 15.24
C GLN A 420 42.99 -26.50 15.65
N LEU A 421 42.07 -26.74 14.69
CA LEU A 421 40.83 -27.46 14.92
C LEU A 421 41.04 -28.89 15.38
N VAL A 422 42.02 -29.58 14.78
CA VAL A 422 42.43 -30.94 15.22
C VAL A 422 43.04 -30.92 16.63
N LYS A 423 43.80 -29.87 16.96
CA LYS A 423 44.39 -29.70 18.29
C LYS A 423 43.31 -29.38 19.35
N ASP A 424 42.37 -28.55 19.03
CA ASP A 424 41.25 -28.22 19.92
C ASP A 424 40.33 -29.43 20.14
N LEU A 425 40.03 -30.20 19.08
CA LEU A 425 39.26 -31.44 19.19
C LEU A 425 40.00 -32.50 20.00
N SER A 426 41.35 -32.54 19.96
CA SER A 426 42.14 -33.49 20.74
C SER A 426 42.11 -33.22 22.25
N GLN A 427 41.81 -31.98 22.67
CA GLN A 427 41.64 -31.61 24.09
C GLN A 427 40.36 -32.20 24.71
N PHE A 428 39.36 -32.50 23.91
CA PHE A 428 38.09 -33.07 24.33
C PHE A 428 37.98 -34.58 24.10
N ALA A 429 39.04 -35.21 23.56
CA ALA A 429 39.08 -36.66 23.33
C ALA A 429 39.19 -37.42 24.65
N ILE A 430 38.15 -38.17 25.00
CA ILE A 430 38.17 -39.12 26.11
C ILE A 430 39.13 -40.25 25.74
N LYS A 431 40.14 -40.45 26.55
CA LYS A 431 41.12 -41.58 26.37
C LYS A 431 40.40 -42.91 26.56
N GLY A 432 39.96 -43.53 25.48
CA GLY A 432 39.36 -44.87 25.44
C GLY A 432 39.47 -45.45 24.04
N ASN A 433 39.45 -46.80 23.93
CA ASN A 433 39.75 -47.62 22.74
C ASN A 433 38.83 -47.39 21.50
N HIS A 434 38.16 -46.26 21.38
CA HIS A 434 37.28 -45.92 20.24
C HIS A 434 37.85 -44.87 19.27
N PHE A 435 39.15 -44.55 19.37
CA PHE A 435 39.78 -43.51 18.56
C PHE A 435 39.85 -43.82 17.06
N TYR A 436 39.78 -45.08 16.68
CA TYR A 436 39.84 -45.50 15.26
C TYR A 436 38.51 -45.41 14.52
N SER A 437 37.37 -45.37 15.24
CA SER A 437 36.04 -45.30 14.62
C SER A 437 35.64 -43.86 14.25
N LEU A 438 36.00 -42.89 15.10
CA LEU A 438 35.62 -41.48 14.89
C LEU A 438 36.38 -40.79 13.72
N THR A 439 37.61 -41.22 13.46
CA THR A 439 38.40 -40.72 12.33
C THR A 439 37.90 -41.24 10.99
N LEU A 440 37.34 -42.46 10.94
CA LEU A 440 36.75 -43.01 9.71
C LEU A 440 35.41 -42.36 9.39
N ASP A 441 34.58 -42.05 10.40
CA ASP A 441 33.30 -41.41 10.20
C ASP A 441 33.41 -39.94 9.73
N ILE A 442 34.45 -39.22 10.20
CA ILE A 442 34.71 -37.84 9.71
C ILE A 442 35.23 -37.87 8.26
N TYR A 443 36.06 -38.88 7.88
CA TYR A 443 36.49 -39.04 6.50
C TYR A 443 35.35 -39.48 5.57
N HIS A 444 34.43 -40.31 6.06
CA HIS A 444 33.27 -40.75 5.28
C HIS A 444 32.25 -39.60 5.06
N PHE A 445 32.08 -38.74 6.06
CA PHE A 445 31.19 -37.58 5.94
C PHE A 445 31.71 -36.50 4.98
N TYR A 446 33.03 -36.34 4.86
CA TYR A 446 33.66 -35.42 3.91
C TYR A 446 33.68 -35.97 2.47
N TYR A 447 33.83 -37.27 2.31
CA TYR A 447 33.81 -37.90 0.98
C TYR A 447 32.39 -37.94 0.39
N PHE A 448 31.40 -38.19 1.21
CA PHE A 448 30.01 -38.21 0.77
C PHE A 448 29.50 -36.81 0.33
N LYS A 449 30.05 -35.72 0.88
CA LYS A 449 29.71 -34.36 0.52
C LYS A 449 30.39 -33.89 -0.78
N GLN A 450 31.44 -34.53 -1.21
CA GLN A 450 32.08 -34.25 -2.51
C GLN A 450 31.48 -35.08 -3.65
N GLU A 451 31.02 -36.28 -3.42
CA GLU A 451 30.37 -37.10 -4.45
C GLU A 451 28.97 -36.62 -4.81
N THR A 452 28.22 -36.00 -3.87
CA THR A 452 26.92 -35.40 -4.16
C THR A 452 27.01 -34.11 -4.97
N LYS A 453 28.17 -33.53 -5.20
CA LYS A 453 28.39 -32.40 -6.09
C LYS A 453 28.66 -32.76 -7.55
N MET A 454 28.90 -34.04 -7.85
CA MET A 454 29.25 -34.49 -9.20
C MET A 454 28.14 -35.26 -9.94
N ILE A 455 26.93 -35.34 -9.38
CA ILE A 455 25.75 -35.96 -10.06
C ILE A 455 24.71 -34.91 -10.37
N GLY A 456 25.10 -33.89 -11.12
CA GLY A 456 24.19 -32.81 -11.50
C GLY A 456 24.46 -32.19 -12.84
N ILE A 457 25.09 -32.89 -13.76
CA ILE A 457 25.19 -32.48 -15.15
C ILE A 457 25.15 -33.76 -16.01
N VAL A 458 23.99 -34.22 -16.40
CA VAL A 458 23.64 -34.80 -17.71
C VAL A 458 22.12 -34.98 -17.77
N HIS A 459 21.51 -34.28 -18.67
CA HIS A 459 20.21 -34.17 -19.34
C HIS A 459 19.36 -33.00 -18.92
#